data_a94b855c8bd59b833466d56c822b091c
#
_entry.id   a94b855c8bd59b833466d56c822b091c
#
_cell.length_a   1.000
_cell.length_b   1.000
_cell.length_c   1.000
_cell.angle_alpha   90.00
_cell.angle_beta   90.00
_cell.angle_gamma   90.00
#
_symmetry.space_group_name_H-M   'P 1'
#
loop_
_entity.id
_entity.type
_entity.pdbx_description
1 polymer ?
#
loop_
_entity_poly.entity_id
_entity_poly.type
_entity_poly.pdbx_seq_one_letter_code
_entity_poly.pdbx_strand_id
1 'polypeptide(L)'
;KVPIFMSLSNEEIENVAINSARIHFNKDQYIIKQNDEGDSLFIIADGVVSVTVDNDKGEKVMVSKLGVGDFFGEMSLMTGEPRTANIVAEIPCVVLKVNKDTIKNIFSKNPEIYDYVSNILAKRKLALDKSKDKSLKENEESKKLSIEIKKAIINFLS
;
A
#
# COMPACT_ATOMS: atom_id res chain seq x y z
N LYS A 1 -13.92 4.48 -0.36
CA LYS A 1 -13.84 4.61 -1.82
C LYS A 1 -12.39 4.67 -2.25
N VAL A 2 -11.92 3.69 -3.02
CA VAL A 2 -10.54 3.63 -3.47
C VAL A 2 -10.41 4.48 -4.74
N PRO A 3 -9.67 5.60 -4.71
CA PRO A 3 -9.48 6.40 -5.93
C PRO A 3 -8.85 5.60 -7.08
N ILE A 4 -8.00 4.63 -6.77
CA ILE A 4 -7.41 3.74 -7.78
C ILE A 4 -8.48 2.97 -8.57
N PHE A 5 -9.64 2.69 -7.98
CA PHE A 5 -10.73 1.99 -8.64
C PHE A 5 -11.68 2.89 -9.42
N MET A 6 -11.59 4.20 -9.23
CA MET A 6 -12.45 5.14 -9.96
C MET A 6 -12.16 5.16 -11.46
N SER A 7 -10.94 4.81 -11.86
CA SER A 7 -10.52 4.73 -13.25
C SER A 7 -10.78 3.38 -13.89
N LEU A 8 -11.22 2.39 -13.12
CA LEU A 8 -11.44 1.04 -13.62
C LEU A 8 -12.85 0.88 -14.20
N SER A 9 -12.95 0.09 -15.27
CA SER A 9 -14.25 -0.35 -15.78
C SER A 9 -14.91 -1.34 -14.82
N ASN A 10 -16.22 -1.55 -14.96
CA ASN A 10 -16.93 -2.55 -14.16
C ASN A 10 -16.35 -3.96 -14.35
N GLU A 11 -15.93 -4.30 -15.56
CA GLU A 11 -15.30 -5.57 -15.87
C GLU A 11 -13.97 -5.75 -15.12
N GLU A 12 -13.15 -4.69 -15.07
CA GLU A 12 -11.89 -4.70 -14.34
C GLU A 12 -12.10 -4.84 -12.83
N ILE A 13 -13.10 -4.17 -12.27
CA ILE A 13 -13.47 -4.29 -10.85
C ILE A 13 -13.91 -5.71 -10.53
N GLU A 14 -14.75 -6.31 -11.37
CA GLU A 14 -15.17 -7.71 -11.21
C GLU A 14 -13.98 -8.68 -11.28
N ASN A 15 -13.05 -8.43 -12.19
CA ASN A 15 -11.84 -9.24 -12.34
C ASN A 15 -10.98 -9.18 -11.07
N VAL A 16 -10.82 -8.01 -10.47
CA VAL A 16 -10.13 -7.86 -9.18
C VAL A 16 -10.85 -8.65 -8.09
N ALA A 17 -12.16 -8.51 -7.99
CA ALA A 17 -12.96 -9.20 -6.97
C ALA A 17 -12.88 -10.72 -7.09
N ILE A 18 -12.96 -11.26 -8.31
CA ILE A 18 -12.91 -12.70 -8.58
C ILE A 18 -11.52 -13.28 -8.29
N ASN A 19 -10.46 -12.53 -8.62
CA ASN A 19 -9.07 -13.01 -8.49
C ASN A 19 -8.42 -12.63 -7.16
N SER A 20 -9.18 -12.08 -6.22
CA SER A 20 -8.68 -11.66 -4.91
C SER A 20 -9.19 -12.58 -3.81
N ALA A 21 -8.34 -12.87 -2.83
CA ALA A 21 -8.74 -13.61 -1.66
C ALA A 21 -9.36 -12.65 -0.62
N ARG A 22 -10.53 -13.01 -0.12
CA ARG A 22 -11.22 -12.27 0.94
C ARG A 22 -10.81 -12.82 2.29
N ILE A 23 -10.19 -11.99 3.13
CA ILE A 23 -9.64 -12.41 4.41
C ILE A 23 -10.24 -11.56 5.54
N HIS A 24 -10.64 -12.23 6.62
CA HIS A 24 -11.17 -11.58 7.83
C HIS A 24 -10.08 -11.50 8.89
N PHE A 25 -10.00 -10.34 9.56
CA PHE A 25 -9.12 -10.13 10.70
C PHE A 25 -9.92 -9.63 11.90
N ASN A 26 -9.60 -10.14 13.07
CA ASN A 26 -10.16 -9.67 14.33
C ASN A 26 -9.41 -8.42 14.79
N LYS A 27 -10.04 -7.66 15.69
CA LYS A 27 -9.39 -6.52 16.36
C LYS A 27 -8.02 -6.94 16.92
N ASP A 28 -7.03 -6.07 16.74
CA ASP A 28 -5.64 -6.21 17.21
C ASP A 28 -4.81 -7.28 16.50
N GLN A 29 -5.35 -7.96 15.49
CA GLN A 29 -4.55 -8.87 14.66
C GLN A 29 -3.67 -8.10 13.69
N TYR A 30 -2.43 -8.58 13.52
CA TYR A 30 -1.50 -8.08 12.52
C TYR A 30 -1.88 -8.64 11.16
N ILE A 31 -2.08 -7.76 10.19
CA ILE A 31 -2.28 -8.13 8.79
C ILE A 31 -0.92 -8.23 8.10
N ILE A 32 -0.04 -7.28 8.41
CA ILE A 32 1.34 -7.22 7.92
C ILE A 32 2.25 -6.87 9.10
N LYS A 33 3.43 -7.48 9.14
CA LYS A 33 4.49 -7.14 10.10
C LYS A 33 5.68 -6.51 9.36
N GLN A 34 6.22 -5.45 9.94
CA GLN A 34 7.43 -4.80 9.43
C GLN A 34 8.56 -5.82 9.27
N ASN A 35 9.32 -5.71 8.18
CA ASN A 35 10.42 -6.58 7.79
C ASN A 35 10.03 -7.97 7.26
N ASP A 36 8.76 -8.37 7.32
CA ASP A 36 8.32 -9.59 6.68
C ASP A 36 8.38 -9.45 5.16
N GLU A 37 8.60 -10.54 4.46
CA GLU A 37 8.49 -10.57 3.01
C GLU A 37 7.03 -10.54 2.60
N GLY A 38 6.74 -9.95 1.43
CA GLY A 38 5.38 -9.87 0.93
C GLY A 38 5.34 -9.63 -0.57
N ASP A 39 4.32 -10.21 -1.20
CA ASP A 39 4.12 -10.19 -2.65
C ASP A 39 2.71 -9.78 -3.04
N SER A 40 1.95 -9.22 -2.12
CA SER A 40 0.53 -8.92 -2.33
C SER A 40 0.21 -7.50 -1.95
N LEU A 41 -0.81 -6.96 -2.62
CA LEU A 41 -1.47 -5.72 -2.24
C LEU A 41 -2.78 -6.07 -1.53
N PHE A 42 -3.16 -5.27 -0.57
CA PHE A 42 -4.40 -5.45 0.19
C PHE A 42 -5.30 -4.24 0.04
N ILE A 43 -6.60 -4.47 -0.11
CA ILE A 43 -7.62 -3.43 -0.17
C ILE A 43 -8.59 -3.63 0.99
N ILE A 44 -8.90 -2.57 1.72
CA ILE A 44 -9.81 -2.63 2.85
C ILE A 44 -11.25 -2.60 2.34
N ALA A 45 -11.96 -3.71 2.50
CA ALA A 45 -13.39 -3.81 2.14
C ALA A 45 -14.28 -3.39 3.31
N ASP A 46 -13.85 -3.62 4.54
CA ASP A 46 -14.56 -3.23 5.76
C ASP A 46 -13.57 -3.06 6.91
N GLY A 47 -13.80 -2.10 7.77
CA GLY A 47 -13.01 -1.87 8.97
C GLY A 47 -12.01 -0.73 8.87
N VAL A 48 -11.15 -0.64 9.88
CA VAL A 48 -10.08 0.36 10.00
C VAL A 48 -8.81 -0.33 10.46
N VAL A 49 -7.69 0.04 9.85
CA VAL A 49 -6.37 -0.46 10.24
C VAL A 49 -5.47 0.69 10.70
N SER A 50 -4.54 0.37 11.58
CA SER A 50 -3.47 1.27 12.01
C SER A 50 -2.18 0.92 11.28
N VAL A 51 -1.46 1.93 10.81
CA VAL A 51 -0.12 1.80 10.25
C VAL A 51 0.87 2.25 11.31
N THR A 52 1.76 1.37 11.75
CA THR A 52 2.81 1.68 12.72
C THR A 52 4.17 1.25 12.19
N VAL A 53 5.22 1.89 12.66
CA VAL A 53 6.60 1.47 12.40
C VAL A 53 7.32 1.26 13.72
N ASP A 54 8.18 0.27 13.75
CA ASP A 54 9.11 0.07 14.85
C ASP A 54 10.33 0.95 14.59
N ASN A 55 10.66 1.84 15.53
CA ASN A 55 11.84 2.69 15.41
C ASN A 55 13.10 1.95 15.89
N ASP A 56 14.26 2.60 15.81
CA ASP A 56 15.55 2.00 16.19
C ASP A 56 15.63 1.65 17.68
N LYS A 57 14.75 2.22 18.52
CA LYS A 57 14.65 1.92 19.95
C LYS A 57 13.67 0.78 20.25
N GLY A 58 13.05 0.19 19.24
CA GLY A 58 12.03 -0.85 19.39
C GLY A 58 10.66 -0.33 19.79
N GLU A 59 10.44 0.98 19.75
CA GLU A 59 9.13 1.58 20.05
C GLU A 59 8.24 1.59 18.81
N LYS A 60 6.94 1.36 19.00
CA LYS A 60 5.94 1.45 17.93
C LYS A 60 5.48 2.89 17.78
N VAL A 61 5.64 3.42 16.57
CA VAL A 61 5.23 4.78 16.24
C VAL A 61 4.03 4.72 15.30
N MET A 62 2.92 5.35 15.68
CA MET A 62 1.74 5.48 14.82
C MET A 62 2.05 6.41 13.65
N VAL A 63 1.85 5.92 12.44
CA VAL A 63 2.06 6.71 11.22
C VAL A 63 0.73 7.25 10.69
N SER A 64 -0.26 6.38 10.54
CA SER A 64 -1.57 6.75 10.00
C SER A 64 -2.61 5.67 10.27
N LYS A 65 -3.85 5.96 9.88
CA LYS A 65 -4.96 5.01 9.85
C LYS A 65 -5.51 4.93 8.44
N LEU A 66 -5.93 3.77 8.04
CA LEU A 66 -6.55 3.52 6.74
C LEU A 66 -7.93 2.90 6.94
N GLY A 67 -8.87 3.25 6.08
CA GLY A 67 -10.26 2.78 6.16
C GLY A 67 -10.73 2.16 4.86
N VAL A 68 -12.04 1.92 4.79
CA VAL A 68 -12.68 1.30 3.63
C VAL A 68 -12.32 2.04 2.35
N GLY A 69 -11.85 1.28 1.38
CA GLY A 69 -11.43 1.79 0.10
C GLY A 69 -9.95 2.10 -0.01
N ASP A 70 -9.22 2.15 1.07
CA ASP A 70 -7.77 2.32 1.06
C ASP A 70 -7.05 1.00 0.74
N PHE A 71 -5.80 1.12 0.28
CA PHE A 71 -4.95 -0.02 -0.03
C PHE A 71 -3.64 0.07 0.75
N PHE A 72 -3.00 -1.07 0.95
CA PHE A 72 -1.69 -1.15 1.60
C PHE A 72 -0.92 -2.39 1.11
N GLY A 73 0.36 -2.47 1.47
CA GLY A 73 1.23 -3.57 1.05
C GLY A 73 1.86 -3.39 -0.33
N GLU A 74 1.59 -2.28 -0.99
CA GLU A 74 2.04 -1.97 -2.35
C GLU A 74 3.55 -1.80 -2.48
N MET A 75 4.22 -1.30 -1.43
CA MET A 75 5.67 -1.06 -1.50
C MET A 75 6.43 -2.36 -1.74
N SER A 76 6.16 -3.40 -0.96
CA SER A 76 6.81 -4.70 -1.13
C SER A 76 6.51 -5.33 -2.49
N LEU A 77 5.28 -5.17 -2.96
CA LEU A 77 4.85 -5.70 -4.24
C LEU A 77 5.63 -5.05 -5.40
N MET A 78 5.81 -3.74 -5.35
CA MET A 78 6.40 -2.98 -6.45
C MET A 78 7.91 -2.89 -6.40
N THR A 79 8.51 -2.87 -5.21
CA THR A 79 9.95 -2.71 -5.04
C THR A 79 10.69 -4.02 -4.74
N GLY A 80 9.97 -5.07 -4.34
CA GLY A 80 10.58 -6.32 -3.86
C GLY A 80 11.19 -6.21 -2.47
N GLU A 81 11.10 -5.06 -1.83
CA GLU A 81 11.62 -4.85 -0.47
C GLU A 81 10.72 -5.51 0.57
N PRO A 82 11.26 -5.86 1.76
CA PRO A 82 10.45 -6.32 2.88
C PRO A 82 9.40 -5.29 3.30
N ARG A 83 8.38 -5.72 4.02
CA ARG A 83 7.33 -4.85 4.52
C ARG A 83 7.91 -3.68 5.32
N THR A 84 7.48 -2.46 5.02
CA THR A 84 8.04 -1.23 5.58
C THR A 84 7.34 -0.77 6.86
N ALA A 85 6.22 -1.38 7.20
CA ALA A 85 5.42 -1.01 8.36
C ALA A 85 4.61 -2.20 8.86
N ASN A 86 4.08 -2.06 10.06
CA ASN A 86 3.06 -2.97 10.61
C ASN A 86 1.68 -2.45 10.22
N ILE A 87 0.78 -3.34 9.86
CA ILE A 87 -0.64 -3.04 9.65
C ILE A 87 -1.44 -3.90 10.62
N VAL A 88 -2.19 -3.25 11.48
CA VAL A 88 -2.95 -3.88 12.58
C VAL A 88 -4.42 -3.51 12.47
N ALA A 89 -5.31 -4.48 12.59
CA ALA A 89 -6.75 -4.22 12.61
C ALA A 89 -7.13 -3.48 13.90
N GLU A 90 -7.65 -2.26 13.79
CA GLU A 90 -8.17 -1.52 14.95
C GLU A 90 -9.54 -2.01 15.40
N ILE A 91 -10.33 -2.46 14.44
CA ILE A 91 -11.64 -3.08 14.62
C ILE A 91 -11.67 -4.31 13.71
N PRO A 92 -12.68 -5.18 13.82
CA PRO A 92 -12.77 -6.29 12.87
C PRO A 92 -12.76 -5.80 11.43
N CYS A 93 -11.91 -6.40 10.60
CA CYS A 93 -11.66 -5.98 9.23
C CYS A 93 -11.90 -7.10 8.23
N VAL A 94 -12.29 -6.71 7.03
CA VAL A 94 -12.28 -7.56 5.85
C VAL A 94 -11.37 -6.91 4.82
N VAL A 95 -10.39 -7.65 4.33
CA VAL A 95 -9.47 -7.18 3.29
C VAL A 95 -9.50 -8.09 2.08
N LEU A 96 -9.23 -7.51 0.91
CA LEU A 96 -9.03 -8.26 -0.32
C LEU A 96 -7.53 -8.34 -0.58
N LYS A 97 -7.00 -9.55 -0.66
CA LYS A 97 -5.61 -9.80 -1.00
C LYS A 97 -5.49 -9.94 -2.52
N VAL A 98 -4.84 -9.00 -3.17
CA VAL A 98 -4.71 -8.92 -4.61
C VAL A 98 -3.30 -9.34 -5.02
N ASN A 99 -3.19 -10.28 -5.97
CA ASN A 99 -1.91 -10.78 -6.40
C ASN A 99 -1.24 -9.84 -7.42
N LYS A 100 0.05 -10.10 -7.66
CA LYS A 100 0.90 -9.32 -8.55
C LYS A 100 0.37 -9.26 -9.99
N ASP A 101 -0.09 -10.38 -10.53
CA ASP A 101 -0.54 -10.45 -11.93
C ASP A 101 -1.80 -9.63 -12.17
N THR A 102 -2.72 -9.62 -11.22
CA THR A 102 -3.93 -8.80 -11.29
C THR A 102 -3.57 -7.32 -11.28
N ILE A 103 -2.62 -6.91 -10.43
CA ILE A 103 -2.15 -5.51 -10.36
C ILE A 103 -1.44 -5.11 -11.65
N LYS A 104 -0.59 -5.96 -12.21
CA LYS A 104 0.06 -5.70 -13.50
C LYS A 104 -0.96 -5.46 -14.61
N ASN A 105 -1.99 -6.28 -14.66
CA ASN A 105 -3.05 -6.17 -15.66
C ASN A 105 -3.79 -4.82 -15.54
N ILE A 106 -4.13 -4.42 -14.32
CA ILE A 106 -4.78 -3.14 -14.06
C ILE A 106 -3.91 -1.98 -14.52
N PHE A 107 -2.65 -1.96 -14.14
CA PHE A 107 -1.72 -0.88 -14.47
C PHE A 107 -1.47 -0.78 -15.97
N SER A 108 -1.32 -1.90 -16.67
CA SER A 108 -1.08 -1.89 -18.11
C SER A 108 -2.25 -1.33 -18.93
N LYS A 109 -3.48 -1.48 -18.42
CA LYS A 109 -4.69 -0.98 -19.05
C LYS A 109 -5.07 0.45 -18.66
N ASN A 110 -4.49 0.97 -17.60
CA ASN A 110 -4.85 2.26 -17.02
C ASN A 110 -3.59 3.09 -16.71
N PRO A 111 -2.90 3.64 -17.74
CA PRO A 111 -1.66 4.39 -17.54
C PRO A 111 -1.78 5.58 -16.59
N GLU A 112 -2.95 6.22 -16.50
CA GLU A 112 -3.22 7.35 -15.62
C GLU A 112 -3.10 6.99 -14.13
N ILE A 113 -3.24 5.71 -13.79
CA ILE A 113 -3.09 5.24 -12.42
C ILE A 113 -1.63 5.37 -11.95
N TYR A 114 -0.66 5.32 -12.86
CA TYR A 114 0.76 5.43 -12.50
C TYR A 114 1.08 6.70 -11.72
N ASP A 115 0.67 7.84 -12.23
CA ASP A 115 0.95 9.12 -11.57
C ASP A 115 0.27 9.20 -10.21
N TYR A 116 -0.97 8.77 -10.15
CA TYR A 116 -1.75 8.78 -8.92
C TYR A 116 -1.10 7.90 -7.85
N VAL A 117 -0.79 6.65 -8.18
CA VAL A 117 -0.18 5.69 -7.24
C VAL A 117 1.22 6.16 -6.84
N SER A 118 2.03 6.63 -7.78
CA SER A 118 3.37 7.13 -7.50
C SER A 118 3.36 8.27 -6.48
N ASN A 119 2.41 9.19 -6.60
CA ASN A 119 2.28 10.32 -5.68
C ASN A 119 1.87 9.86 -4.27
N ILE A 120 0.91 8.91 -4.18
CA ILE A 120 0.51 8.34 -2.89
C ILE A 120 1.68 7.62 -2.22
N LEU A 121 2.41 6.79 -2.97
CA LEU A 121 3.53 6.02 -2.44
C LEU A 121 4.66 6.93 -1.97
N ALA A 122 4.95 8.00 -2.71
CA ALA A 122 5.95 9.00 -2.30
C ALA A 122 5.57 9.64 -0.97
N LYS A 123 4.31 10.04 -0.81
CA LYS A 123 3.81 10.60 0.45
C LYS A 123 3.90 9.61 1.61
N ARG A 124 3.54 8.36 1.38
CA ARG A 124 3.62 7.28 2.39
C ARG A 124 5.07 7.03 2.79
N LYS A 125 5.98 6.96 1.83
CA LYS A 125 7.41 6.76 2.10
C LYS A 125 7.97 7.88 2.95
N LEU A 126 7.65 9.13 2.62
CA LEU A 126 8.07 10.28 3.42
C LEU A 126 7.52 10.25 4.84
N ALA A 127 6.26 9.90 5.01
CA ALA A 127 5.64 9.78 6.33
C ALA A 127 6.34 8.70 7.18
N LEU A 128 6.69 7.57 6.59
CA LEU A 128 7.43 6.49 7.25
C LEU A 128 8.85 6.95 7.65
N ASP A 129 9.55 7.61 6.75
CA ASP A 129 10.91 8.10 6.98
C ASP A 129 10.95 9.20 8.05
N LYS A 130 9.95 10.09 8.07
CA LYS A 130 9.80 11.11 9.12
C LYS A 130 9.55 10.50 10.50
N SER A 131 8.80 9.42 10.56
CA SER A 131 8.55 8.70 11.80
C SER A 131 9.82 8.07 12.38
N LYS A 132 10.80 7.79 11.51
CA LYS A 132 12.13 7.27 11.87
C LYS A 132 13.14 8.38 12.08
N ASP A 133 13.10 9.45 11.28
CA ASP A 133 14.02 10.59 11.31
C ASP A 133 13.27 11.87 10.96
N LYS A 134 13.35 12.89 11.86
CA LYS A 134 12.62 14.16 11.70
C LYS A 134 13.32 15.20 10.82
N SER A 135 14.47 14.89 10.20
CA SER A 135 15.33 15.86 9.52
C SER A 135 15.05 16.04 8.01
N LEU A 136 14.05 15.40 7.44
CA LEU A 136 13.81 15.39 5.99
C LEU A 136 13.02 16.60 5.48
N LYS A 137 13.50 17.22 4.39
CA LYS A 137 12.84 18.34 3.69
C LYS A 137 11.79 17.80 2.71
N GLU A 138 10.52 18.20 2.89
CA GLU A 138 9.36 17.59 2.26
C GLU A 138 9.26 17.67 0.74
N ASN A 139 9.65 18.81 0.11
CA ASN A 139 9.29 19.06 -1.29
C ASN A 139 10.21 18.47 -2.35
N GLU A 140 11.51 18.55 -2.15
CA GLU A 140 12.48 18.00 -3.13
C GLU A 140 12.55 16.48 -3.05
N GLU A 141 12.48 15.92 -1.85
CA GLU A 141 12.52 14.49 -1.64
C GLU A 141 11.23 13.80 -2.12
N SER A 142 10.08 14.46 -2.00
CA SER A 142 8.82 13.97 -2.53
C SER A 142 8.88 13.79 -4.05
N LYS A 143 9.41 14.77 -4.77
CA LYS A 143 9.59 14.70 -6.23
C LYS A 143 10.56 13.59 -6.63
N LYS A 144 11.69 13.50 -5.93
CA LYS A 144 12.69 12.46 -6.18
C LYS A 144 12.13 11.05 -5.94
N LEU A 145 11.44 10.86 -4.84
CA LEU A 145 10.79 9.58 -4.50
C LEU A 145 9.71 9.22 -5.52
N SER A 146 8.92 10.17 -5.98
CA SER A 146 7.90 9.92 -7.01
C SER A 146 8.53 9.39 -8.29
N ILE A 147 9.68 9.96 -8.72
CA ILE A 147 10.40 9.49 -9.89
C ILE A 147 10.95 8.07 -9.69
N GLU A 148 11.52 7.78 -8.53
CA GLU A 148 12.03 6.45 -8.20
C GLU A 148 10.91 5.39 -8.18
N ILE A 149 9.77 5.75 -7.61
CA ILE A 149 8.60 4.87 -7.55
C ILE A 149 8.04 4.63 -8.94
N LYS A 150 7.97 5.64 -9.80
CA LYS A 150 7.56 5.46 -11.21
C LYS A 150 8.47 4.47 -11.93
N LYS A 151 9.79 4.58 -11.73
CA LYS A 151 10.75 3.63 -12.32
C LYS A 151 10.51 2.21 -11.79
N ALA A 152 10.28 2.07 -10.50
CA ALA A 152 9.99 0.77 -9.89
C ALA A 152 8.71 0.15 -10.46
N ILE A 153 7.65 0.94 -10.65
CA ILE A 153 6.40 0.50 -11.25
C ILE A 153 6.63 0.06 -12.71
N ILE A 154 7.39 0.83 -13.48
CA ILE A 154 7.71 0.48 -14.87
C ILE A 154 8.46 -0.85 -14.92
N ASN A 155 9.45 -1.04 -14.07
CA ASN A 155 10.20 -2.29 -13.97
C ASN A 155 9.31 -3.46 -13.56
N PHE A 156 8.37 -3.24 -12.63
CA PHE A 156 7.40 -4.23 -12.20
C PHE A 156 6.50 -4.70 -13.36
N LEU A 157 6.17 -3.79 -14.27
CA LEU A 157 5.29 -4.08 -15.41
C LEU A 157 6.01 -4.70 -16.60
N SER A 158 7.32 -4.57 -16.64
CA SER A 158 8.14 -5.21 -17.66
C SER A 158 8.25 -6.70 -17.36
#